data_ce6cb074ef969bd192cb14319cf9c714
#
_entry.id   ce6cb074ef969bd192cb14319cf9c714
#
_cell.length_a   1.000
_cell.length_b   1.000
_cell.length_c   1.000
_cell.angle_alpha   90.00
_cell.angle_beta   90.00
_cell.angle_gamma   90.00
#
_symmetry.space_group_name_H-M   'P 1'
#
loop_
_entity.id
_entity.type
_entity.pdbx_description
1 polymer ?
#
loop_
_entity_poly.entity_id
_entity_poly.type
_entity_poly.pdbx_seq_one_letter_code
_entity_poly.pdbx_strand_id
1 'polypeptide(L)'
;MPPKGKADNSAYRALKKDLTSGTVGSLYVFHGEEAYLRDYYLEQMKKKLLPAGMEEFNLHTLAGRDFEVKKLQELVDCLPMMSQRTMIVVSDYDLFKGDKEGLAQILGDLPDYVCLVFVYDLIPYKADARTKLAGLLKEKGSVVAFHRQEQGDLIDWIARRFRALDKDIGTEDAKYLIFLCGDLMNTLISEIGKIGAYARGTRFTPADIDAVATPQLGAVGFQMTGAIPPGNFDKAASVLGDLFHMQESPIKLLSVLGKQLRQLYSA
;
A
#
# COMPACT_ATOMS: atom_id res chain seq x y z
N MET A 1 11.66 -22.10 -0.81
CA MET A 1 10.78 -21.16 -1.51
C MET A 1 11.38 -20.87 -2.87
N PRO A 2 10.64 -20.94 -3.99
CA PRO A 2 11.18 -20.48 -5.25
C PRO A 2 11.53 -18.99 -5.15
N PRO A 3 12.58 -18.50 -5.86
CA PRO A 3 12.93 -17.10 -5.85
C PRO A 3 11.73 -16.29 -6.37
N LYS A 4 11.27 -15.30 -5.61
CA LYS A 4 10.31 -14.33 -6.12
C LYS A 4 10.95 -13.65 -7.32
N GLY A 5 10.43 -13.91 -8.53
CA GLY A 5 10.81 -13.16 -9.71
C GLY A 5 10.68 -11.66 -9.38
N LYS A 6 11.62 -10.84 -9.88
CA LYS A 6 11.53 -9.39 -9.70
C LYS A 6 10.13 -8.94 -10.16
N ALA A 7 9.38 -8.32 -9.26
CA ALA A 7 8.07 -7.76 -9.58
C ALA A 7 8.21 -6.80 -10.78
N ASP A 8 7.32 -6.91 -11.74
CA ASP A 8 7.30 -5.99 -12.87
C ASP A 8 6.82 -4.61 -12.40
N ASN A 9 7.76 -3.70 -12.26
CA ASN A 9 7.51 -2.32 -11.82
C ASN A 9 7.42 -1.34 -13.02
N SER A 10 7.28 -1.83 -14.25
CA SER A 10 7.25 -1.00 -15.45
C SER A 10 6.08 0.00 -15.44
N ALA A 11 4.87 -0.48 -15.17
CA ALA A 11 3.67 0.36 -15.09
C ALA A 11 3.75 1.39 -13.94
N TYR A 12 4.32 1.01 -12.80
CA TYR A 12 4.56 1.94 -11.69
C TYR A 12 5.56 3.05 -12.05
N ARG A 13 6.63 2.72 -12.77
CA ARG A 13 7.59 3.72 -13.26
C ARG A 13 6.96 4.63 -14.32
N ALA A 14 6.13 4.08 -15.21
CA ALA A 14 5.38 4.85 -16.20
C ALA A 14 4.45 5.85 -15.51
N LEU A 15 3.65 5.42 -14.53
CA LEU A 15 2.78 6.31 -13.74
C LEU A 15 3.56 7.49 -13.12
N LYS A 16 4.73 7.22 -12.52
CA LYS A 16 5.59 8.28 -11.97
C LYS A 16 6.03 9.29 -13.03
N LYS A 17 6.41 8.81 -14.20
CA LYS A 17 6.81 9.65 -15.33
C LYS A 17 5.62 10.49 -15.83
N ASP A 18 4.46 9.88 -16.01
CA ASP A 18 3.25 10.53 -16.51
C ASP A 18 2.77 11.64 -15.58
N LEU A 19 2.83 11.41 -14.28
CA LEU A 19 2.54 12.44 -13.29
C LEU A 19 3.53 13.61 -13.32
N THR A 20 4.81 13.34 -13.55
CA THR A 20 5.85 14.37 -13.65
C THR A 20 5.69 15.19 -14.93
N SER A 21 5.45 14.53 -16.06
CA SER A 21 5.27 15.18 -17.37
C SER A 21 3.88 15.82 -17.54
N GLY A 22 2.89 15.43 -16.73
CA GLY A 22 1.51 15.89 -16.85
C GLY A 22 0.70 15.15 -17.92
N THR A 23 1.19 14.03 -18.42
CA THR A 23 0.56 13.20 -19.47
C THR A 23 -0.19 12.01 -18.88
N VAL A 24 -1.10 12.27 -17.92
CA VAL A 24 -1.89 11.21 -17.28
C VAL A 24 -2.87 10.61 -18.28
N GLY A 25 -2.89 9.28 -18.41
CA GLY A 25 -3.79 8.54 -19.29
C GLY A 25 -5.26 8.58 -18.89
N SER A 26 -6.08 7.79 -19.57
CA SER A 26 -7.54 7.77 -19.34
C SER A 26 -8.01 6.54 -18.55
N LEU A 27 -7.21 5.47 -18.45
CA LEU A 27 -7.63 4.23 -17.80
C LEU A 27 -6.52 3.63 -16.93
N TYR A 28 -6.83 3.40 -15.66
CA TYR A 28 -5.91 2.78 -14.69
C TYR A 28 -6.58 1.70 -13.87
N VAL A 29 -5.81 0.69 -13.49
CA VAL A 29 -6.16 -0.28 -12.46
C VAL A 29 -5.06 -0.28 -11.40
N PHE A 30 -5.40 0.09 -10.19
CA PHE A 30 -4.50 0.15 -9.04
C PHE A 30 -4.74 -1.03 -8.12
N HIS A 31 -3.71 -1.81 -7.85
CA HIS A 31 -3.79 -2.96 -6.95
C HIS A 31 -2.46 -3.20 -6.24
N GLY A 32 -2.45 -4.10 -5.26
CA GLY A 32 -1.23 -4.52 -4.57
C GLY A 32 -1.28 -4.31 -3.07
N GLU A 33 -0.23 -4.76 -2.37
CA GLU A 33 -0.19 -4.80 -0.92
C GLU A 33 0.17 -3.43 -0.30
N GLU A 34 0.80 -2.53 -1.07
CA GLU A 34 1.28 -1.25 -0.56
C GLU A 34 0.23 -0.15 -0.73
N ALA A 35 -0.74 -0.16 0.19
CA ALA A 35 -1.85 0.79 0.18
C ALA A 35 -1.39 2.25 0.28
N TYR A 36 -0.33 2.53 1.07
CA TYR A 36 0.21 3.89 1.20
C TYR A 36 0.61 4.50 -0.14
N LEU A 37 1.34 3.75 -0.97
CA LEU A 37 1.75 4.24 -2.29
C LEU A 37 0.56 4.36 -3.24
N ARG A 38 -0.35 3.40 -3.23
CA ARG A 38 -1.56 3.43 -4.03
C ARG A 38 -2.36 4.71 -3.77
N ASP A 39 -2.65 4.99 -2.50
CA ASP A 39 -3.43 6.15 -2.09
C ASP A 39 -2.67 7.46 -2.35
N TYR A 40 -1.35 7.48 -2.12
CA TYR A 40 -0.50 8.61 -2.45
C TYR A 40 -0.57 8.97 -3.95
N TYR A 41 -0.43 7.98 -4.83
CA TYR A 41 -0.46 8.23 -6.27
C TYR A 41 -1.87 8.57 -6.76
N LEU A 42 -2.90 8.02 -6.16
CA LEU A 42 -4.29 8.41 -6.43
C LEU A 42 -4.51 9.90 -6.10
N GLU A 43 -4.03 10.36 -4.96
CA GLU A 43 -4.09 11.78 -4.56
C GLU A 43 -3.23 12.68 -5.46
N GLN A 44 -2.05 12.22 -5.91
CA GLN A 44 -1.26 12.97 -6.88
C GLN A 44 -1.99 13.12 -8.23
N MET A 45 -2.69 12.08 -8.68
CA MET A 45 -3.52 12.13 -9.89
C MET A 45 -4.66 13.13 -9.74
N LYS A 46 -5.40 13.12 -8.64
CA LYS A 46 -6.46 14.08 -8.35
C LYS A 46 -5.95 15.53 -8.44
N LYS A 47 -4.87 15.84 -7.70
CA LYS A 47 -4.25 17.16 -7.70
C LYS A 47 -3.74 17.62 -9.07
N LYS A 48 -3.32 16.67 -9.92
CA LYS A 48 -2.80 16.97 -11.25
C LYS A 48 -3.89 17.20 -12.28
N LEU A 49 -4.99 16.45 -12.17
CA LEU A 49 -6.07 16.46 -13.16
C LEU A 49 -7.16 17.49 -12.86
N LEU A 50 -7.41 17.74 -11.56
CA LEU A 50 -8.52 18.57 -11.13
C LEU A 50 -8.02 19.91 -10.59
N PRO A 51 -8.57 21.03 -11.06
CA PRO A 51 -8.27 22.34 -10.48
C PRO A 51 -8.76 22.40 -9.02
N ALA A 52 -8.00 23.10 -8.17
CA ALA A 52 -8.37 23.27 -6.76
C ALA A 52 -9.78 23.91 -6.63
N GLY A 53 -10.63 23.29 -5.79
CA GLY A 53 -12.01 23.73 -5.57
C GLY A 53 -13.01 23.26 -6.62
N MET A 54 -12.57 22.47 -7.63
CA MET A 54 -13.45 21.88 -8.65
C MET A 54 -13.65 20.37 -8.48
N GLU A 55 -13.14 19.80 -7.38
CA GLU A 55 -13.21 18.36 -7.10
C GLU A 55 -14.66 17.90 -6.95
N GLU A 56 -15.53 18.70 -6.32
CA GLU A 56 -16.94 18.34 -6.11
C GLU A 56 -17.71 18.11 -7.42
N PHE A 57 -17.29 18.77 -8.51
CA PHE A 57 -17.94 18.68 -9.81
C PHE A 57 -17.31 17.65 -10.74
N ASN A 58 -16.00 17.37 -10.57
CA ASN A 58 -15.23 16.59 -11.52
C ASN A 58 -14.59 15.32 -10.93
N LEU A 59 -14.77 15.06 -9.63
CA LEU A 59 -14.35 13.83 -8.99
C LEU A 59 -15.58 12.99 -8.60
N HIS A 60 -15.74 11.84 -9.24
CA HIS A 60 -16.81 10.91 -8.93
C HIS A 60 -16.24 9.64 -8.31
N THR A 61 -16.84 9.20 -7.22
CA THR A 61 -16.40 7.98 -6.51
C THR A 61 -17.55 6.97 -6.47
N LEU A 62 -17.29 5.74 -6.89
CA LEU A 62 -18.23 4.63 -6.87
C LEU A 62 -17.65 3.50 -6.01
N ALA A 63 -18.46 3.01 -5.05
CA ALA A 63 -18.13 1.79 -4.31
C ALA A 63 -18.56 0.55 -5.11
N GLY A 64 -17.72 -0.48 -5.14
CA GLY A 64 -17.98 -1.69 -5.94
C GLY A 64 -19.28 -2.42 -5.60
N ARG A 65 -19.73 -2.34 -4.34
CA ARG A 65 -21.02 -2.90 -3.90
C ARG A 65 -22.25 -2.22 -4.54
N ASP A 66 -22.12 -0.94 -4.90
CA ASP A 66 -23.18 -0.10 -5.46
C ASP A 66 -22.89 0.25 -6.93
N PHE A 67 -21.96 -0.49 -7.54
CA PHE A 67 -21.52 -0.23 -8.89
C PHE A 67 -22.48 -0.80 -9.92
N GLU A 68 -22.90 0.07 -10.83
CA GLU A 68 -23.70 -0.29 -12.02
C GLU A 68 -23.02 0.25 -13.27
N VAL A 69 -22.92 -0.58 -14.31
CA VAL A 69 -22.31 -0.20 -15.58
C VAL A 69 -23.03 1.00 -16.22
N LYS A 70 -24.37 1.06 -16.08
CA LYS A 70 -25.18 2.19 -16.56
C LYS A 70 -24.79 3.50 -15.88
N LYS A 71 -24.60 3.49 -14.56
CA LYS A 71 -24.17 4.66 -13.79
C LYS A 71 -22.77 5.12 -14.18
N LEU A 72 -21.87 4.16 -14.44
CA LEU A 72 -20.54 4.49 -14.97
C LEU A 72 -20.65 5.18 -16.33
N GLN A 73 -21.48 4.67 -17.24
CA GLN A 73 -21.71 5.29 -18.56
C GLN A 73 -22.22 6.71 -18.43
N GLU A 74 -23.21 6.95 -17.57
CA GLU A 74 -23.75 8.29 -17.31
C GLU A 74 -22.65 9.27 -16.84
N LEU A 75 -21.74 8.81 -15.98
CA LEU A 75 -20.61 9.63 -15.51
C LEU A 75 -19.55 9.87 -16.59
N VAL A 76 -19.31 8.88 -17.45
CA VAL A 76 -18.36 8.99 -18.57
C VAL A 76 -18.88 9.96 -19.62
N ASP A 77 -20.18 10.01 -19.85
CA ASP A 77 -20.83 10.91 -20.82
C ASP A 77 -20.96 12.34 -20.30
N CYS A 78 -20.78 12.57 -18.99
CA CYS A 78 -20.79 13.91 -18.42
C CYS A 78 -19.53 14.70 -18.79
N LEU A 79 -19.71 15.87 -19.37
CA LEU A 79 -18.60 16.78 -19.66
C LEU A 79 -18.02 17.40 -18.38
N PRO A 80 -16.70 17.63 -18.32
CA PRO A 80 -16.07 18.30 -17.20
C PRO A 80 -16.63 19.71 -16.97
N MET A 81 -16.86 20.09 -15.72
CA MET A 81 -17.33 21.42 -15.36
C MET A 81 -16.15 22.30 -14.96
N MET A 82 -15.89 23.37 -15.71
CA MET A 82 -14.78 24.31 -15.43
C MET A 82 -13.41 23.64 -15.24
N SER A 83 -13.22 22.47 -15.84
CA SER A 83 -12.03 21.65 -15.82
C SER A 83 -11.77 21.06 -17.20
N GLN A 84 -10.54 20.65 -17.47
CA GLN A 84 -10.23 19.93 -18.71
C GLN A 84 -10.57 18.44 -18.62
N ARG A 85 -10.63 17.91 -17.41
CA ARG A 85 -10.82 16.48 -17.18
C ARG A 85 -11.75 16.19 -16.00
N THR A 86 -12.42 15.04 -16.10
CA THR A 86 -13.17 14.41 -15.03
C THR A 86 -12.41 13.17 -14.54
N MET A 87 -12.38 12.94 -13.24
CA MET A 87 -11.80 11.75 -12.65
C MET A 87 -12.88 10.89 -12.01
N ILE A 88 -12.94 9.61 -12.40
CA ILE A 88 -13.87 8.63 -11.86
C ILE A 88 -13.06 7.56 -11.15
N VAL A 89 -13.32 7.34 -9.86
CA VAL A 89 -12.66 6.33 -9.04
C VAL A 89 -13.68 5.26 -8.66
N VAL A 90 -13.39 4.01 -9.03
CA VAL A 90 -14.22 2.85 -8.69
C VAL A 90 -13.43 1.96 -7.74
N SER A 91 -13.90 1.83 -6.49
CA SER A 91 -13.23 1.06 -5.45
C SER A 91 -13.87 -0.32 -5.29
N ASP A 92 -13.03 -1.37 -5.27
CA ASP A 92 -13.42 -2.73 -4.93
C ASP A 92 -14.53 -3.33 -5.79
N TYR A 93 -14.52 -3.02 -7.08
CA TYR A 93 -15.33 -3.70 -8.07
C TYR A 93 -14.49 -4.73 -8.83
N ASP A 94 -14.95 -5.99 -8.87
CA ASP A 94 -14.27 -7.04 -9.62
C ASP A 94 -14.61 -6.95 -11.11
N LEU A 95 -13.68 -6.36 -11.89
CA LEU A 95 -13.81 -6.17 -13.34
C LEU A 95 -14.08 -7.45 -14.12
N PHE A 96 -13.72 -8.61 -13.57
CA PHE A 96 -13.88 -9.90 -14.26
C PHE A 96 -15.12 -10.65 -13.81
N LYS A 97 -15.97 -10.03 -12.97
CA LYS A 97 -17.31 -10.50 -12.60
C LYS A 97 -18.37 -9.50 -13.09
N GLY A 98 -19.59 -9.96 -13.26
CA GLY A 98 -20.71 -9.13 -13.71
C GLY A 98 -20.72 -8.85 -15.21
N ASP A 99 -21.19 -7.65 -15.60
CA ASP A 99 -21.37 -7.24 -17.00
C ASP A 99 -20.04 -6.83 -17.65
N LYS A 100 -19.31 -7.83 -18.15
CA LYS A 100 -18.01 -7.63 -18.84
C LYS A 100 -18.16 -6.99 -20.22
N GLU A 101 -19.30 -7.19 -20.89
CA GLU A 101 -19.53 -6.70 -22.25
C GLU A 101 -19.82 -5.21 -22.21
N GLY A 102 -20.71 -4.75 -21.33
CA GLY A 102 -20.98 -3.34 -21.14
C GLY A 102 -19.75 -2.57 -20.68
N LEU A 103 -18.96 -3.14 -19.74
CA LEU A 103 -17.66 -2.55 -19.35
C LEU A 103 -16.68 -2.47 -20.51
N ALA A 104 -16.53 -3.55 -21.31
CA ALA A 104 -15.61 -3.55 -22.44
C ALA A 104 -16.00 -2.52 -23.50
N GLN A 105 -17.28 -2.23 -23.66
CA GLN A 105 -17.77 -1.17 -24.55
C GLN A 105 -17.35 0.21 -24.03
N ILE A 106 -17.63 0.52 -22.76
CA ILE A 106 -17.23 1.81 -22.13
C ILE A 106 -15.72 2.00 -22.16
N LEU A 107 -14.94 1.00 -21.73
CA LEU A 107 -13.48 1.09 -21.69
C LEU A 107 -12.83 1.14 -23.09
N GLY A 108 -13.54 0.61 -24.11
CA GLY A 108 -13.11 0.66 -25.50
C GLY A 108 -13.21 2.05 -26.12
N ASP A 109 -14.09 2.91 -25.60
CA ASP A 109 -14.40 4.23 -26.14
C ASP A 109 -14.40 5.33 -25.06
N LEU A 110 -13.41 5.29 -24.16
CA LEU A 110 -13.25 6.31 -23.12
C LEU A 110 -12.84 7.65 -23.75
N PRO A 111 -13.58 8.73 -23.48
CA PRO A 111 -13.19 10.08 -23.94
C PRO A 111 -11.88 10.56 -23.29
N ASP A 112 -11.12 11.36 -24.00
CA ASP A 112 -9.83 11.89 -23.53
C ASP A 112 -9.95 12.77 -22.27
N TYR A 113 -11.13 13.35 -22.06
CA TYR A 113 -11.41 14.14 -20.85
C TYR A 113 -11.71 13.28 -19.60
N VAL A 114 -11.88 11.96 -19.73
CA VAL A 114 -12.10 11.07 -18.60
C VAL A 114 -10.80 10.44 -18.14
N CYS A 115 -10.60 10.39 -16.83
CA CYS A 115 -9.61 9.53 -16.18
C CYS A 115 -10.35 8.56 -15.26
N LEU A 116 -10.46 7.30 -15.66
CA LEU A 116 -11.12 6.23 -14.91
C LEU A 116 -10.06 5.39 -14.19
N VAL A 117 -10.20 5.25 -12.86
CA VAL A 117 -9.29 4.49 -12.01
C VAL A 117 -10.07 3.44 -11.24
N PHE A 118 -9.78 2.17 -11.47
CA PHE A 118 -10.24 1.07 -10.64
C PHE A 118 -9.23 0.80 -9.52
N VAL A 119 -9.69 0.83 -8.27
CA VAL A 119 -8.85 0.62 -7.08
C VAL A 119 -9.25 -0.67 -6.40
N TYR A 120 -8.32 -1.59 -6.26
CA TYR A 120 -8.48 -2.85 -5.54
C TYR A 120 -7.80 -2.74 -4.17
N ASP A 121 -8.61 -2.60 -3.13
CA ASP A 121 -8.15 -2.48 -1.74
C ASP A 121 -8.55 -3.71 -0.91
N LEU A 122 -9.85 -3.96 -0.79
CA LEU A 122 -10.40 -5.05 0.01
C LEU A 122 -10.48 -6.36 -0.77
N ILE A 123 -10.58 -6.29 -2.09
CA ILE A 123 -10.66 -7.47 -2.95
C ILE A 123 -9.35 -7.67 -3.75
N PRO A 124 -8.92 -8.92 -3.99
CA PRO A 124 -7.72 -9.16 -4.78
C PRO A 124 -7.97 -8.95 -6.28
N TYR A 125 -7.07 -8.26 -6.96
CA TYR A 125 -7.06 -8.19 -8.40
C TYR A 125 -6.61 -9.54 -9.00
N LYS A 126 -7.50 -10.16 -9.79
CA LYS A 126 -7.23 -11.43 -10.49
C LYS A 126 -7.64 -11.29 -11.94
N ALA A 127 -6.67 -10.96 -12.80
CA ALA A 127 -6.92 -10.83 -14.22
C ALA A 127 -7.26 -12.19 -14.87
N ASP A 128 -8.37 -12.24 -15.62
CA ASP A 128 -8.63 -13.34 -16.55
C ASP A 128 -8.14 -12.94 -17.95
N ALA A 129 -6.92 -13.36 -18.27
CA ALA A 129 -6.23 -13.00 -19.51
C ALA A 129 -6.96 -13.43 -20.80
N ARG A 130 -7.97 -14.30 -20.69
CA ARG A 130 -8.75 -14.80 -21.83
C ARG A 130 -9.91 -13.88 -22.22
N THR A 131 -10.20 -12.87 -21.40
CA THR A 131 -11.33 -11.96 -21.63
C THR A 131 -10.93 -10.79 -22.55
N LYS A 132 -11.90 -10.30 -23.36
CA LYS A 132 -11.74 -9.07 -24.16
C LYS A 132 -11.33 -7.89 -23.27
N LEU A 133 -11.89 -7.83 -22.06
CA LEU A 133 -11.62 -6.79 -21.07
C LEU A 133 -10.13 -6.75 -20.66
N ALA A 134 -9.51 -7.92 -20.43
CA ALA A 134 -8.08 -7.98 -20.12
C ALA A 134 -7.21 -7.48 -21.29
N GLY A 135 -7.62 -7.77 -22.52
CA GLY A 135 -6.98 -7.22 -23.72
C GLY A 135 -7.04 -5.70 -23.77
N LEU A 136 -8.22 -5.10 -23.53
CA LEU A 136 -8.43 -3.66 -23.50
C LEU A 136 -7.62 -2.98 -22.38
N LEU A 137 -7.59 -3.57 -21.17
CA LEU A 137 -6.80 -3.05 -20.07
C LEU A 137 -5.29 -3.04 -20.39
N LYS A 138 -4.83 -4.02 -21.15
CA LYS A 138 -3.42 -4.10 -21.57
C LYS A 138 -3.09 -3.12 -22.70
N GLU A 139 -4.02 -2.87 -23.61
CA GLU A 139 -3.82 -2.01 -24.78
C GLU A 139 -4.01 -0.54 -24.45
N LYS A 140 -5.09 -0.19 -23.77
CA LYS A 140 -5.53 1.19 -23.51
C LYS A 140 -5.34 1.65 -22.07
N GLY A 141 -5.17 0.72 -21.13
CA GLY A 141 -5.05 1.00 -19.71
C GLY A 141 -3.65 0.79 -19.17
N SER A 142 -3.46 1.22 -17.94
CA SER A 142 -2.25 0.96 -17.15
C SER A 142 -2.63 0.19 -15.89
N VAL A 143 -2.20 -1.07 -15.80
CA VAL A 143 -2.39 -1.90 -14.60
C VAL A 143 -1.17 -1.74 -13.71
N VAL A 144 -1.34 -0.98 -12.62
CA VAL A 144 -0.26 -0.61 -11.71
C VAL A 144 -0.33 -1.44 -10.44
N ALA A 145 0.69 -2.26 -10.23
CA ALA A 145 0.86 -3.03 -9.01
C ALA A 145 1.73 -2.29 -8.00
N PHE A 146 1.18 -2.01 -6.81
CA PHE A 146 1.91 -1.40 -5.71
C PHE A 146 2.43 -2.49 -4.79
N HIS A 147 3.67 -2.91 -5.03
CA HIS A 147 4.35 -3.92 -4.24
C HIS A 147 5.02 -3.34 -3.02
N ARG A 148 5.26 -4.17 -2.02
CA ARG A 148 6.13 -3.81 -0.89
C ARG A 148 7.47 -3.34 -1.40
N GLN A 149 7.99 -2.31 -0.76
CA GLN A 149 9.25 -1.71 -1.16
C GLN A 149 10.43 -2.53 -0.66
N GLU A 150 11.54 -2.47 -1.40
CA GLU A 150 12.79 -3.06 -0.95
C GLU A 150 13.33 -2.33 0.29
N GLN A 151 14.07 -3.03 1.14
CA GLN A 151 14.54 -2.48 2.41
C GLN A 151 15.33 -1.19 2.25
N GLY A 152 16.17 -1.08 1.20
CA GLY A 152 16.92 0.13 0.92
C GLY A 152 16.03 1.34 0.64
N ASP A 153 15.01 1.16 -0.22
CA ASP A 153 14.05 2.21 -0.57
C ASP A 153 13.23 2.65 0.66
N LEU A 154 12.87 1.69 1.55
CA LEU A 154 12.17 1.99 2.80
C LEU A 154 13.05 2.80 3.76
N ILE A 155 14.33 2.46 3.92
CA ILE A 155 15.27 3.20 4.77
C ILE A 155 15.36 4.65 4.31
N ASP A 156 15.54 4.87 3.01
CA ASP A 156 15.60 6.20 2.42
C ASP A 156 14.28 6.98 2.60
N TRP A 157 13.15 6.29 2.48
CA TRP A 157 11.84 6.88 2.68
C TRP A 157 11.62 7.25 4.16
N ILE A 158 11.94 6.36 5.10
CA ILE A 158 11.88 6.61 6.55
C ILE A 158 12.70 7.84 6.91
N ALA A 159 13.95 7.92 6.43
CA ALA A 159 14.82 9.04 6.68
C ALA A 159 14.23 10.37 6.16
N ARG A 160 13.65 10.37 4.97
CA ARG A 160 12.94 11.56 4.43
C ARG A 160 11.74 11.96 5.28
N ARG A 161 10.98 10.99 5.81
CA ARG A 161 9.83 11.27 6.68
C ARG A 161 10.22 11.86 8.02
N PHE A 162 11.28 11.33 8.65
CA PHE A 162 11.81 11.93 9.88
C PHE A 162 12.36 13.33 9.65
N ARG A 163 13.07 13.59 8.55
CA ARG A 163 13.52 14.94 8.20
C ARG A 163 12.37 15.94 8.03
N ALA A 164 11.22 15.50 7.52
CA ALA A 164 10.03 16.34 7.42
C ALA A 164 9.41 16.69 8.80
N LEU A 165 9.86 16.02 9.87
CA LEU A 165 9.53 16.30 11.28
C LEU A 165 10.69 16.98 12.03
N ASP A 166 11.68 17.49 11.32
CA ASP A 166 12.92 18.06 11.89
C ASP A 166 13.71 17.07 12.76
N LYS A 167 13.65 15.78 12.38
CA LYS A 167 14.32 14.67 13.05
C LYS A 167 15.29 13.96 12.11
N ASP A 168 16.26 13.26 12.68
CA ASP A 168 17.23 12.46 11.94
C ASP A 168 17.30 11.05 12.49
N ILE A 169 17.36 10.05 11.59
CA ILE A 169 17.45 8.63 11.93
C ILE A 169 18.65 7.99 11.24
N GLY A 170 19.40 7.20 11.99
CA GLY A 170 20.48 6.38 11.46
C GLY A 170 19.95 5.20 10.62
N THR A 171 20.79 4.70 9.71
CA THR A 171 20.44 3.54 8.87
C THR A 171 20.10 2.31 9.71
N GLU A 172 20.85 2.05 10.77
CA GLU A 172 20.63 0.88 11.65
C GLU A 172 19.35 1.03 12.46
N ASP A 173 19.03 2.24 12.93
CA ASP A 173 17.78 2.51 13.64
C ASP A 173 16.57 2.41 12.71
N ALA A 174 16.71 2.80 11.43
CA ALA A 174 15.67 2.60 10.42
C ALA A 174 15.45 1.10 10.11
N LYS A 175 16.53 0.30 10.04
CA LYS A 175 16.42 -1.16 9.91
C LYS A 175 15.75 -1.77 11.14
N TYR A 176 16.09 -1.29 12.32
CA TYR A 176 15.49 -1.72 13.57
C TYR A 176 13.99 -1.41 13.60
N LEU A 177 13.58 -0.22 13.19
CA LEU A 177 12.17 0.15 13.07
C LEU A 177 11.42 -0.77 12.10
N ILE A 178 12.00 -1.07 10.92
CA ILE A 178 11.42 -2.01 9.96
C ILE A 178 11.31 -3.42 10.57
N PHE A 179 12.33 -3.88 11.28
CA PHE A 179 12.29 -5.17 11.97
C PHE A 179 11.18 -5.21 13.02
N LEU A 180 11.03 -4.16 13.82
CA LEU A 180 10.08 -4.09 14.91
C LEU A 180 8.64 -3.97 14.42
N CYS A 181 8.37 -3.07 13.48
CA CYS A 181 7.02 -2.68 13.05
C CYS A 181 6.59 -3.26 11.69
N GLY A 182 7.52 -3.95 10.99
CA GLY A 182 7.29 -4.49 9.65
C GLY A 182 7.58 -3.50 8.54
N ASP A 183 7.34 -3.95 7.31
CA ASP A 183 7.75 -3.29 6.07
C ASP A 183 6.61 -2.58 5.33
N LEU A 184 5.39 -2.54 5.88
CA LEU A 184 4.27 -1.81 5.31
C LEU A 184 4.37 -0.31 5.64
N MET A 185 4.33 0.53 4.61
CA MET A 185 4.50 1.98 4.75
C MET A 185 3.38 2.64 5.57
N ASN A 186 2.15 2.12 5.54
CA ASN A 186 1.04 2.61 6.39
C ASN A 186 1.33 2.41 7.88
N THR A 187 1.91 1.27 8.26
CA THR A 187 2.35 1.03 9.64
C THR A 187 3.50 1.96 9.99
N LEU A 188 4.52 1.98 9.14
CA LEU A 188 5.71 2.79 9.37
C LEU A 188 5.41 4.29 9.49
N ILE A 189 4.50 4.87 8.69
CA ILE A 189 4.18 6.30 8.80
C ILE A 189 3.50 6.64 10.13
N SER A 190 2.67 5.74 10.66
CA SER A 190 2.06 5.90 11.98
C SER A 190 3.11 5.84 13.09
N GLU A 191 4.05 4.89 13.01
CA GLU A 191 5.13 4.76 13.99
C GLU A 191 6.09 5.96 13.93
N ILE A 192 6.46 6.43 12.74
CA ILE A 192 7.26 7.65 12.53
C ILE A 192 6.61 8.85 13.19
N GLY A 193 5.29 9.02 13.04
CA GLY A 193 4.54 10.10 13.68
C GLY A 193 4.61 10.04 15.21
N LYS A 194 4.42 8.85 15.81
CA LYS A 194 4.51 8.64 17.25
C LYS A 194 5.92 8.92 17.79
N ILE A 195 6.94 8.34 17.16
CA ILE A 195 8.34 8.52 17.58
C ILE A 195 8.74 9.99 17.42
N GLY A 196 8.40 10.62 16.30
CA GLY A 196 8.71 12.03 16.05
C GLY A 196 8.06 12.99 17.08
N ALA A 197 6.87 12.67 17.57
CA ALA A 197 6.20 13.44 18.63
C ALA A 197 6.79 13.17 20.02
N TYR A 198 7.27 11.96 20.29
CA TYR A 198 7.82 11.58 21.58
C TYR A 198 9.24 12.10 21.80
N ALA A 199 10.11 11.97 20.81
CA ALA A 199 11.51 12.34 20.91
C ALA A 199 11.70 13.85 21.03
N ARG A 200 12.35 14.30 22.10
CA ARG A 200 12.54 15.74 22.39
C ARG A 200 13.66 16.39 21.58
N GLY A 201 14.66 15.60 21.12
CA GLY A 201 15.81 16.08 20.35
C GLY A 201 15.62 15.91 18.83
N THR A 202 16.61 16.37 18.06
CA THR A 202 16.68 16.12 16.61
C THR A 202 17.11 14.70 16.29
N ARG A 203 17.90 14.07 17.15
CA ARG A 203 18.27 12.64 17.09
C ARG A 203 17.56 11.86 18.16
N PHE A 204 17.14 10.66 17.83
CA PHE A 204 16.57 9.71 18.76
C PHE A 204 17.39 8.40 18.75
N THR A 205 17.18 7.59 19.77
CA THR A 205 17.90 6.35 20.04
C THR A 205 16.99 5.15 19.86
N PRO A 206 17.53 3.92 19.77
CA PRO A 206 16.70 2.71 19.84
C PRO A 206 15.75 2.67 21.04
N ALA A 207 16.17 3.22 22.20
CA ALA A 207 15.32 3.29 23.38
C ALA A 207 14.08 4.17 23.18
N ASP A 208 14.18 5.25 22.40
CA ASP A 208 13.02 6.09 22.04
C ASP A 208 12.06 5.33 21.11
N ILE A 209 12.60 4.49 20.22
CA ILE A 209 11.81 3.60 19.36
C ILE A 209 11.07 2.59 20.22
N ASP A 210 11.79 1.88 21.13
CA ASP A 210 11.22 0.86 22.02
C ASP A 210 10.13 1.41 22.94
N ALA A 211 10.26 2.68 23.36
CA ALA A 211 9.31 3.31 24.27
C ALA A 211 7.94 3.58 23.62
N VAL A 212 7.88 3.69 22.29
CA VAL A 212 6.68 4.21 21.58
C VAL A 212 6.19 3.30 20.47
N ALA A 213 7.09 2.62 19.77
CA ALA A 213 6.75 1.81 18.63
C ALA A 213 5.97 0.57 19.05
N THR A 214 4.98 0.20 18.25
CA THR A 214 4.17 -1.00 18.47
C THR A 214 4.79 -2.17 17.70
N PRO A 215 5.42 -3.13 18.40
CA PRO A 215 6.09 -4.25 17.75
C PRO A 215 5.07 -5.20 17.11
N GLN A 216 5.42 -5.70 15.92
CA GLN A 216 4.65 -6.78 15.29
C GLN A 216 4.92 -8.13 16.01
N LEU A 217 3.92 -9.01 15.92
CA LEU A 217 3.98 -10.35 16.51
C LEU A 217 5.25 -11.13 16.16
N GLY A 218 5.74 -10.99 14.93
CA GLY A 218 6.98 -11.63 14.47
C GLY A 218 8.22 -11.13 15.21
N ALA A 219 8.32 -9.83 15.46
CA ALA A 219 9.43 -9.21 16.20
C ALA A 219 9.41 -9.63 17.68
N VAL A 220 8.22 -9.62 18.30
CA VAL A 220 8.06 -10.07 19.70
C VAL A 220 8.40 -11.56 19.82
N GLY A 221 7.93 -12.40 18.89
CA GLY A 221 8.29 -13.82 18.84
C GLY A 221 9.80 -14.04 18.68
N PHE A 222 10.49 -13.20 17.88
CA PHE A 222 11.94 -13.25 17.74
C PHE A 222 12.67 -12.85 19.04
N GLN A 223 12.21 -11.82 19.74
CA GLN A 223 12.77 -11.41 21.02
C GLN A 223 12.63 -12.53 22.06
N MET A 224 11.49 -13.20 22.09
CA MET A 224 11.26 -14.35 22.98
C MET A 224 12.22 -15.51 22.66
N THR A 225 12.28 -15.94 21.40
CA THR A 225 13.16 -17.05 21.01
C THR A 225 14.63 -16.71 21.15
N GLY A 226 15.03 -15.45 20.96
CA GLY A 226 16.39 -14.96 21.19
C GLY A 226 16.83 -14.95 22.66
N ALA A 227 15.89 -14.94 23.60
CA ALA A 227 16.19 -15.00 25.04
C ALA A 227 16.43 -16.44 25.53
N ILE A 228 15.99 -17.48 24.80
CA ILE A 228 16.09 -18.89 25.20
C ILE A 228 17.55 -19.43 25.14
N PRO A 229 18.32 -19.23 24.04
CA PRO A 229 19.67 -19.80 23.96
C PRO A 229 20.64 -19.29 25.06
N PRO A 230 20.63 -18.00 25.45
CA PRO A 230 21.45 -17.52 26.57
C PRO A 230 20.90 -17.93 27.95
N GLY A 231 19.78 -18.71 28.03
CA GLY A 231 19.19 -19.16 29.28
C GLY A 231 18.39 -18.10 30.03
N ASN A 232 18.04 -16.99 29.40
CA ASN A 232 17.24 -15.93 30.02
C ASN A 232 15.73 -16.25 29.94
N PHE A 233 15.32 -17.28 30.67
CA PHE A 233 13.95 -17.77 30.68
C PHE A 233 12.95 -16.78 31.29
N ASP A 234 13.38 -15.96 32.25
CA ASP A 234 12.52 -14.92 32.84
C ASP A 234 12.13 -13.87 31.80
N LYS A 235 13.08 -13.45 30.96
CA LYS A 235 12.83 -12.55 29.85
C LYS A 235 11.92 -13.22 28.82
N ALA A 236 12.16 -14.47 28.47
CA ALA A 236 11.31 -15.21 27.55
C ALA A 236 9.87 -15.35 28.07
N ALA A 237 9.68 -15.60 29.35
CA ALA A 237 8.38 -15.70 30.01
C ALA A 237 7.66 -14.33 30.04
N SER A 238 8.38 -13.26 30.35
CA SER A 238 7.83 -11.89 30.31
C SER A 238 7.31 -11.54 28.90
N VAL A 239 8.12 -11.78 27.86
CA VAL A 239 7.72 -11.52 26.46
C VAL A 239 6.53 -12.40 26.06
N LEU A 240 6.44 -13.64 26.53
CA LEU A 240 5.27 -14.49 26.32
C LEU A 240 4.03 -13.90 26.99
N GLY A 241 4.17 -13.35 28.19
CA GLY A 241 3.09 -12.61 28.88
C GLY A 241 2.59 -11.43 28.04
N ASP A 242 3.50 -10.63 27.48
CA ASP A 242 3.15 -9.50 26.60
C ASP A 242 2.37 -9.97 25.36
N LEU A 243 2.77 -11.11 24.76
CA LEU A 243 2.04 -11.71 23.64
C LEU A 243 0.60 -12.11 24.00
N PHE A 244 0.36 -12.61 25.21
CA PHE A 244 -1.00 -12.89 25.69
C PHE A 244 -1.78 -11.61 25.97
N HIS A 245 -1.15 -10.56 26.47
CA HIS A 245 -1.81 -9.25 26.65
C HIS A 245 -2.20 -8.60 25.33
N MET A 246 -1.50 -8.88 24.23
CA MET A 246 -1.87 -8.45 22.88
C MET A 246 -3.12 -9.18 22.35
N GLN A 247 -3.74 -10.06 23.12
CA GLN A 247 -4.93 -10.86 22.77
C GLN A 247 -4.78 -11.67 21.47
N GLU A 248 -3.55 -12.03 21.12
CA GLU A 248 -3.30 -12.86 19.95
C GLU A 248 -3.71 -14.32 20.19
N SER A 249 -4.28 -14.94 19.16
CA SER A 249 -4.70 -16.35 19.26
C SER A 249 -3.53 -17.25 19.59
N PRO A 250 -3.62 -18.15 20.58
CA PRO A 250 -2.56 -19.11 20.92
C PRO A 250 -2.07 -19.95 19.75
N ILE A 251 -2.94 -20.29 18.80
CA ILE A 251 -2.59 -21.01 17.57
C ILE A 251 -1.67 -20.17 16.69
N LYS A 252 -1.94 -18.86 16.58
CA LYS A 252 -1.12 -17.93 15.81
C LYS A 252 0.25 -17.76 16.46
N LEU A 253 0.31 -17.66 17.80
CA LEU A 253 1.56 -17.63 18.56
C LEU A 253 2.40 -18.89 18.32
N LEU A 254 1.81 -20.08 18.45
CA LEU A 254 2.49 -21.34 18.16
C LEU A 254 3.01 -21.42 16.72
N SER A 255 2.26 -20.92 15.75
CA SER A 255 2.68 -20.87 14.35
C SER A 255 3.91 -19.99 14.16
N VAL A 256 3.94 -18.79 14.77
CA VAL A 256 5.09 -17.87 14.72
C VAL A 256 6.31 -18.50 15.38
N LEU A 257 6.16 -19.04 16.58
CA LEU A 257 7.25 -19.70 17.30
C LEU A 257 7.80 -20.90 16.54
N GLY A 258 6.92 -21.76 16.03
CA GLY A 258 7.32 -22.89 15.20
C GLY A 258 8.06 -22.49 13.93
N LYS A 259 7.71 -21.35 13.32
CA LYS A 259 8.45 -20.80 12.18
C LYS A 259 9.84 -20.32 12.60
N GLN A 260 9.94 -19.59 13.70
CA GLN A 260 11.21 -19.08 14.25
C GLN A 260 12.17 -20.23 14.61
N LEU A 261 11.69 -21.24 15.34
CA LEU A 261 12.49 -22.41 15.70
C LEU A 261 12.99 -23.18 14.47
N ARG A 262 12.14 -23.33 13.44
CA ARG A 262 12.57 -23.95 12.18
C ARG A 262 13.65 -23.13 11.46
N GLN A 263 13.58 -21.80 11.51
CA GLN A 263 14.60 -20.93 10.93
C GLN A 263 15.93 -21.06 11.67
N LEU A 264 15.89 -21.08 13.01
CA LEU A 264 17.11 -21.32 13.84
C LEU A 264 17.74 -22.68 13.59
N TYR A 265 16.92 -23.73 13.40
CA TYR A 265 17.43 -25.07 13.10
C TYR A 265 18.04 -25.19 11.69
N SER A 266 17.61 -24.32 10.75
CA SER A 266 18.05 -24.34 9.33
C SER A 266 19.24 -23.41 9.07
N ALA A 267 19.65 -22.59 10.04
CA ALA A 267 20.78 -21.67 9.97
C ALA A 267 22.09 -22.32 10.45
#